data_7f3af76566a2dc92b11c2aedd720655d
#
_entry.id   7f3af76566a2dc92b11c2aedd720655d
#
_cell.length_a   1.000
_cell.length_b   1.000
_cell.length_c   1.000
_cell.angle_alpha   90.00
_cell.angle_beta   90.00
_cell.angle_gamma   90.00
#
_symmetry.space_group_name_H-M   'P 1'
#
loop_
_entity.id
_entity.type
_entity.pdbx_description
1 polymer ?
#
loop_
_entity_poly.entity_id
_entity_poly.type
_entity_poly.pdbx_seq_one_letter_code
_entity_poly.pdbx_strand_id
1 'polypeptide(L)'
;KNNLAPPGTSNGQFSHLLGTDGYNRDVFAGVIYGSRVVVWVGILSNLLAILVAIFFGSLAGYYSAKGWLLPRLNFWLFMLFEFGLLYFLLVNPYFKQVAHNTYLLVLIFILLNWMMLWLFFRLIKTDKHFIKIPVDFMVTKAIEIIQSIPGLLLLIALAAVLGGMNILKLTLLISFLRWPSLTRLVRGEVIK
;
A
#
# COMPACT_ATOMS: atom_id res chain seq x y z
N LYS A 1 24.91 -35.40 -14.17
CA LYS A 1 26.12 -34.61 -14.57
C LYS A 1 25.66 -33.20 -14.74
N ASN A 2 26.09 -32.29 -13.87
CA ASN A 2 25.84 -30.86 -14.02
C ASN A 2 26.69 -30.38 -15.19
N ASN A 3 26.08 -30.18 -16.34
CA ASN A 3 26.73 -29.58 -17.51
C ASN A 3 26.73 -28.06 -17.34
N LEU A 4 27.52 -27.57 -16.35
CA LEU A 4 27.77 -26.14 -16.20
C LEU A 4 28.67 -25.70 -17.35
N ALA A 5 28.17 -24.91 -18.26
CA ALA A 5 28.99 -24.29 -19.31
C ALA A 5 29.71 -23.06 -18.71
N PRO A 6 31.05 -22.97 -18.80
CA PRO A 6 31.78 -21.80 -18.35
C PRO A 6 31.46 -20.56 -19.20
N PRO A 7 31.71 -19.35 -18.67
CA PRO A 7 31.54 -18.11 -19.43
C PRO A 7 32.31 -18.12 -20.75
N GLY A 8 31.68 -17.62 -21.82
CA GLY A 8 32.26 -17.55 -23.15
C GLY A 8 32.17 -18.82 -23.99
N THR A 9 31.52 -19.89 -23.50
CA THR A 9 31.27 -21.10 -24.31
C THR A 9 30.23 -20.86 -25.38
N SER A 10 30.52 -21.36 -26.57
CA SER A 10 29.62 -21.30 -27.72
C SER A 10 29.29 -22.73 -28.19
N ASN A 11 28.02 -23.04 -28.29
CA ASN A 11 27.52 -24.31 -28.83
C ASN A 11 27.08 -24.19 -30.31
N GLY A 12 27.80 -23.37 -31.08
CA GLY A 12 27.55 -23.16 -32.51
C GLY A 12 26.38 -22.28 -32.89
N GLN A 13 25.27 -22.33 -32.16
CA GLN A 13 24.08 -21.49 -32.37
C GLN A 13 23.89 -20.41 -31.30
N PHE A 14 24.37 -20.64 -30.10
CA PHE A 14 24.22 -19.72 -28.96
C PHE A 14 25.55 -19.56 -28.22
N SER A 15 25.91 -18.32 -27.88
CA SER A 15 27.05 -18.00 -27.03
C SER A 15 26.58 -17.68 -25.63
N HIS A 16 26.99 -18.46 -24.63
CA HIS A 16 26.70 -18.21 -23.23
C HIS A 16 27.74 -17.27 -22.65
N LEU A 17 27.52 -15.95 -22.77
CA LEU A 17 28.49 -14.93 -22.36
C LEU A 17 28.88 -15.04 -20.87
N LEU A 18 27.92 -15.31 -19.98
CA LEU A 18 28.14 -15.53 -18.55
C LEU A 18 28.02 -17.01 -18.12
N GLY A 19 28.03 -17.94 -19.10
CA GLY A 19 27.84 -19.35 -18.82
C GLY A 19 26.41 -19.75 -18.50
N THR A 20 26.24 -20.94 -17.94
CA THR A 20 24.93 -21.48 -17.54
C THR A 20 24.83 -21.71 -16.03
N ASP A 21 23.62 -21.62 -15.50
CA ASP A 21 23.31 -21.95 -14.11
C ASP A 21 23.23 -23.48 -13.87
N GLY A 22 23.02 -23.91 -12.61
CA GLY A 22 22.89 -25.31 -12.24
C GLY A 22 21.72 -26.06 -12.92
N TYR A 23 20.81 -25.35 -13.56
CA TYR A 23 19.69 -25.87 -14.36
C TYR A 23 19.93 -25.75 -15.87
N ASN A 24 21.16 -25.49 -16.30
CA ASN A 24 21.54 -25.33 -17.70
C ASN A 24 20.83 -24.16 -18.42
N ARG A 25 20.45 -23.10 -17.68
CA ARG A 25 19.88 -21.88 -18.24
C ARG A 25 20.97 -20.84 -18.45
N ASP A 26 20.87 -20.06 -19.52
CA ASP A 26 21.79 -18.95 -19.81
C ASP A 26 21.65 -17.86 -18.74
N VAL A 27 22.73 -17.59 -18.02
CA VAL A 27 22.80 -16.58 -16.96
C VAL A 27 22.62 -15.17 -17.53
N PHE A 28 23.21 -14.87 -18.69
CA PHE A 28 23.12 -13.55 -19.32
C PHE A 28 21.68 -13.24 -19.76
N ALA A 29 21.04 -14.20 -20.43
CA ALA A 29 19.62 -14.06 -20.78
C ALA A 29 18.75 -13.89 -19.54
N GLY A 30 19.01 -14.66 -18.48
CA GLY A 30 18.30 -14.54 -17.20
C GLY A 30 18.42 -13.15 -16.56
N VAL A 31 19.61 -12.54 -16.60
CA VAL A 31 19.84 -11.17 -16.11
C VAL A 31 19.08 -10.14 -16.94
N ILE A 32 19.13 -10.23 -18.28
CA ILE A 32 18.41 -9.28 -19.15
C ILE A 32 16.89 -9.39 -18.97
N TYR A 33 16.32 -10.59 -18.96
CA TYR A 33 14.88 -10.77 -18.75
C TYR A 33 14.46 -10.38 -17.33
N GLY A 34 15.28 -10.73 -16.31
CA GLY A 34 15.03 -10.38 -14.92
C GLY A 34 15.07 -8.86 -14.68
N SER A 35 16.02 -8.16 -15.28
CA SER A 35 16.17 -6.70 -15.15
C SER A 35 14.92 -5.95 -15.63
N ARG A 36 14.26 -6.41 -16.66
CA ARG A 36 12.99 -5.83 -17.16
C ARG A 36 11.92 -5.85 -16.07
N VAL A 37 11.76 -6.96 -15.36
CA VAL A 37 10.78 -7.09 -14.27
C VAL A 37 11.16 -6.18 -13.10
N VAL A 38 12.43 -6.18 -12.71
CA VAL A 38 12.94 -5.37 -11.59
C VAL A 38 12.75 -3.88 -11.85
N VAL A 39 13.01 -3.39 -13.05
CA VAL A 39 12.82 -1.98 -13.43
C VAL A 39 11.35 -1.58 -13.32
N TRP A 40 10.44 -2.36 -13.90
CA TRP A 40 9.00 -2.08 -13.83
C TRP A 40 8.48 -2.10 -12.39
N VAL A 41 8.82 -3.13 -11.63
CA VAL A 41 8.40 -3.23 -10.21
C VAL A 41 8.98 -2.06 -9.41
N GLY A 42 10.26 -1.72 -9.63
CA GLY A 42 10.93 -0.63 -8.94
C GLY A 42 10.31 0.74 -9.22
N ILE A 43 10.04 1.07 -10.48
CA ILE A 43 9.42 2.35 -10.87
C ILE A 43 7.99 2.43 -10.33
N LEU A 44 7.18 1.40 -10.57
CA LEU A 44 5.76 1.42 -10.22
C LEU A 44 5.55 1.45 -8.71
N SER A 45 6.33 0.69 -7.95
CA SER A 45 6.25 0.68 -6.48
C SER A 45 6.66 2.03 -5.87
N ASN A 46 7.71 2.67 -6.39
CA ASN A 46 8.09 4.00 -5.93
C ASN A 46 7.05 5.05 -6.28
N LEU A 47 6.48 5.03 -7.48
CA LEU A 47 5.45 5.97 -7.91
C LEU A 47 4.21 5.86 -6.99
N LEU A 48 3.74 4.65 -6.70
CA LEU A 48 2.64 4.43 -5.77
C LEU A 48 3.00 4.90 -4.36
N ALA A 49 4.20 4.59 -3.87
CA ALA A 49 4.65 5.02 -2.55
C ALA A 49 4.73 6.56 -2.44
N ILE A 50 5.18 7.24 -3.50
CA ILE A 50 5.23 8.71 -3.55
C ILE A 50 3.83 9.32 -3.51
N LEU A 51 2.86 8.79 -4.26
CA LEU A 51 1.48 9.27 -4.23
C LEU A 51 0.88 9.18 -2.82
N VAL A 52 1.05 8.04 -2.16
CA VAL A 52 0.60 7.84 -0.77
C VAL A 52 1.34 8.79 0.18
N ALA A 53 2.65 8.95 0.00
CA ALA A 53 3.48 9.81 0.82
C ALA A 53 3.13 11.30 0.68
N ILE A 54 2.85 11.78 -0.53
CA ILE A 54 2.40 13.16 -0.75
C ILE A 54 1.06 13.38 -0.04
N PHE A 55 0.11 12.46 -0.17
CA PHE A 55 -1.19 12.59 0.48
C PHE A 55 -1.07 12.67 2.01
N PHE A 56 -0.48 11.66 2.64
CA PHE A 56 -0.37 11.63 4.10
C PHE A 56 0.64 12.63 4.66
N GLY A 57 1.74 12.88 3.95
CA GLY A 57 2.77 13.81 4.37
C GLY A 57 2.30 15.27 4.33
N SER A 58 1.60 15.67 3.26
CA SER A 58 1.03 17.01 3.17
C SER A 58 -0.11 17.20 4.19
N LEU A 59 -0.95 16.18 4.37
CA LEU A 59 -2.02 16.23 5.37
C LEU A 59 -1.45 16.38 6.79
N ALA A 60 -0.47 15.58 7.16
CA ALA A 60 0.19 15.66 8.46
C ALA A 60 0.92 16.99 8.66
N GLY A 61 1.67 17.44 7.64
CA GLY A 61 2.39 18.72 7.69
C GLY A 61 1.46 19.93 7.83
N TYR A 62 0.40 19.98 7.02
CA TYR A 62 -0.56 21.09 7.04
C TYR A 62 -1.31 21.20 8.39
N TYR A 63 -1.73 20.07 8.96
CA TYR A 63 -2.45 20.03 10.23
C TYR A 63 -1.55 19.91 11.46
N SER A 64 -0.24 20.00 11.33
CA SER A 64 0.70 19.79 12.44
C SER A 64 0.50 20.81 13.57
N ALA A 65 0.34 22.11 13.26
CA ALA A 65 0.13 23.16 14.23
C ALA A 65 -1.33 23.34 14.64
N LYS A 66 -2.24 23.29 13.66
CA LYS A 66 -3.66 23.64 13.87
C LYS A 66 -4.52 22.45 14.31
N GLY A 67 -4.16 21.22 13.89
CA GLY A 67 -5.02 20.05 13.98
C GLY A 67 -6.26 20.20 13.08
N TRP A 68 -6.94 19.11 12.86
CA TRP A 68 -8.22 19.13 12.12
C TRP A 68 -9.38 19.32 13.10
N LEU A 69 -10.12 20.40 12.94
CA LEU A 69 -11.29 20.71 13.79
C LEU A 69 -12.53 20.05 13.18
N LEU A 70 -13.08 19.07 13.87
CA LEU A 70 -14.36 18.43 13.51
C LEU A 70 -15.40 18.70 14.60
N PRO A 71 -16.66 18.97 14.22
CA PRO A 71 -17.75 19.01 15.19
C PRO A 71 -17.82 17.69 15.96
N ARG A 72 -17.95 17.80 17.29
CA ARG A 72 -17.89 16.65 18.18
C ARG A 72 -18.89 15.56 17.81
N LEU A 73 -20.12 15.94 17.51
CA LEU A 73 -21.18 15.04 17.13
C LEU A 73 -20.83 14.29 15.82
N ASN A 74 -20.34 15.01 14.79
CA ASN A 74 -19.96 14.44 13.52
C ASN A 74 -18.80 13.44 13.65
N PHE A 75 -17.85 13.70 14.54
CA PHE A 75 -16.74 12.78 14.80
C PHE A 75 -17.24 11.44 15.36
N TRP A 76 -18.10 11.49 16.40
CA TRP A 76 -18.61 10.25 17.00
C TRP A 76 -19.54 9.47 16.06
N LEU A 77 -20.39 10.17 15.30
CA LEU A 77 -21.25 9.55 14.30
C LEU A 77 -20.43 8.90 13.18
N PHE A 78 -19.36 9.57 12.70
CA PHE A 78 -18.44 8.99 11.73
C PHE A 78 -17.80 7.71 12.27
N MET A 79 -17.25 7.75 13.47
CA MET A 79 -16.66 6.57 14.10
C MET A 79 -17.66 5.41 14.25
N LEU A 80 -18.84 5.68 14.76
CA LEU A 80 -19.88 4.65 14.93
C LEU A 80 -20.26 4.02 13.59
N PHE A 81 -20.39 4.84 12.56
CA PHE A 81 -20.77 4.38 11.23
C PHE A 81 -19.66 3.54 10.56
N GLU A 82 -18.39 3.99 10.63
CA GLU A 82 -17.25 3.26 10.07
C GLU A 82 -16.99 1.94 10.82
N PHE A 83 -17.11 1.94 12.15
CA PHE A 83 -17.01 0.69 12.93
C PHE A 83 -18.17 -0.26 12.62
N GLY A 84 -19.39 0.25 12.45
CA GLY A 84 -20.54 -0.54 12.03
C GLY A 84 -20.37 -1.14 10.65
N LEU A 85 -19.84 -0.37 9.70
CA LEU A 85 -19.49 -0.85 8.35
C LEU A 85 -18.42 -1.93 8.40
N LEU A 86 -17.33 -1.69 9.13
CA LEU A 86 -16.24 -2.65 9.26
C LEU A 86 -16.73 -3.96 9.89
N TYR A 87 -17.55 -3.88 10.95
CA TYR A 87 -18.19 -5.03 11.56
C TYR A 87 -19.05 -5.79 10.55
N PHE A 88 -19.91 -5.08 9.80
CA PHE A 88 -20.78 -5.67 8.80
C PHE A 88 -19.99 -6.41 7.71
N LEU A 89 -18.91 -5.79 7.18
CA LEU A 89 -18.03 -6.35 6.14
C LEU A 89 -17.28 -7.60 6.63
N LEU A 90 -16.82 -7.60 7.88
CA LEU A 90 -16.00 -8.69 8.42
C LEU A 90 -16.84 -9.87 8.92
N VAL A 91 -18.01 -9.61 9.51
CA VAL A 91 -18.79 -10.63 10.22
C VAL A 91 -19.91 -11.21 9.36
N ASN A 92 -20.48 -10.43 8.44
CA ASN A 92 -21.62 -10.88 7.65
C ASN A 92 -21.22 -11.96 6.63
N PRO A 93 -21.68 -13.22 6.79
CA PRO A 93 -21.33 -14.31 5.89
C PRO A 93 -21.91 -14.14 4.47
N TYR A 94 -23.08 -13.52 4.36
CA TYR A 94 -23.73 -13.24 3.05
C TYR A 94 -22.91 -12.23 2.24
N PHE A 95 -22.38 -11.20 2.91
CA PHE A 95 -21.54 -10.21 2.26
C PHE A 95 -20.23 -10.79 1.76
N LYS A 96 -19.61 -11.70 2.54
CA LYS A 96 -18.38 -12.43 2.12
C LYS A 96 -18.62 -13.25 0.86
N GLN A 97 -19.76 -13.90 0.74
CA GLN A 97 -20.11 -14.71 -0.42
C GLN A 97 -20.36 -13.84 -1.65
N VAL A 98 -21.08 -12.73 -1.50
CA VAL A 98 -21.34 -11.75 -2.58
C VAL A 98 -20.04 -11.05 -3.00
N ALA A 99 -19.22 -10.64 -2.04
CA ALA A 99 -17.94 -9.97 -2.30
C ALA A 99 -16.97 -10.86 -3.10
N HIS A 100 -16.99 -12.17 -2.90
CA HIS A 100 -16.15 -13.10 -3.65
C HIS A 100 -16.51 -13.13 -5.15
N ASN A 101 -17.79 -12.97 -5.49
CA ASN A 101 -18.26 -13.04 -6.87
C ASN A 101 -18.36 -11.69 -7.59
N THR A 102 -18.43 -10.58 -6.85
CA THR A 102 -18.75 -9.28 -7.47
C THR A 102 -18.07 -8.11 -6.75
N TYR A 103 -16.76 -7.95 -6.94
CA TYR A 103 -15.97 -6.84 -6.38
C TYR A 103 -16.55 -5.45 -6.72
N LEU A 104 -17.22 -5.34 -7.85
CA LEU A 104 -17.87 -4.09 -8.30
C LEU A 104 -18.99 -3.67 -7.34
N LEU A 105 -19.81 -4.60 -6.85
CA LEU A 105 -20.87 -4.30 -5.87
C LEU A 105 -20.31 -3.85 -4.53
N VAL A 106 -19.19 -4.44 -4.10
CA VAL A 106 -18.49 -4.01 -2.88
C VAL A 106 -17.98 -2.58 -3.01
N LEU A 107 -17.36 -2.26 -4.15
CA LEU A 107 -16.88 -0.91 -4.44
C LEU A 107 -18.03 0.11 -4.46
N ILE A 108 -19.13 -0.20 -5.14
CA ILE A 108 -20.34 0.63 -5.18
C ILE A 108 -20.89 0.84 -3.76
N PHE A 109 -20.96 -0.21 -2.95
CA PHE A 109 -21.43 -0.12 -1.57
C PHE A 109 -20.57 0.82 -0.72
N ILE A 110 -19.23 0.72 -0.83
CA ILE A 110 -18.30 1.61 -0.15
C ILE A 110 -18.50 3.06 -0.62
N LEU A 111 -18.60 3.31 -1.93
CA LEU A 111 -18.81 4.65 -2.47
C LEU A 111 -20.15 5.25 -2.04
N LEU A 112 -21.23 4.49 -2.04
CA LEU A 112 -22.54 4.92 -1.55
C LEU A 112 -22.50 5.26 -0.06
N ASN A 113 -21.79 4.47 0.73
CA ASN A 113 -21.57 4.72 2.15
C ASN A 113 -20.88 6.08 2.37
N TRP A 114 -19.79 6.37 1.67
CA TRP A 114 -19.07 7.64 1.76
C TRP A 114 -19.91 8.82 1.26
N MET A 115 -20.69 8.63 0.21
CA MET A 115 -21.62 9.63 -0.29
C MET A 115 -22.72 9.94 0.73
N MET A 116 -23.30 8.92 1.39
CA MET A 116 -24.29 9.08 2.45
C MET A 116 -23.73 9.83 3.66
N LEU A 117 -22.50 9.51 4.07
CA LEU A 117 -21.80 10.23 5.15
C LEU A 117 -21.57 11.70 4.79
N TRP A 118 -21.11 11.98 3.58
CA TRP A 118 -20.90 13.35 3.11
C TRP A 118 -22.19 14.15 3.10
N LEU A 119 -23.30 13.56 2.57
CA LEU A 119 -24.61 14.20 2.55
C LEU A 119 -25.13 14.44 3.96
N PHE A 120 -25.01 13.46 4.83
CA PHE A 120 -25.41 13.53 6.24
C PHE A 120 -24.69 14.67 6.97
N PHE A 121 -23.37 14.79 6.83
CA PHE A 121 -22.59 15.88 7.42
C PHE A 121 -22.92 17.26 6.84
N ARG A 122 -23.36 17.33 5.59
CA ARG A 122 -23.78 18.56 4.95
C ARG A 122 -25.18 19.03 5.45
N LEU A 123 -26.08 18.09 5.73
CA LEU A 123 -27.45 18.39 6.13
C LEU A 123 -27.58 18.71 7.63
N ILE A 124 -26.74 18.10 8.46
CA ILE A 124 -26.77 18.35 9.90
C ILE A 124 -25.99 19.61 10.21
N LYS A 125 -26.71 20.69 10.51
CA LYS A 125 -26.15 21.92 11.13
C LYS A 125 -25.72 21.57 12.55
N THR A 126 -24.43 21.44 12.75
CA THR A 126 -23.86 20.80 13.92
C THR A 126 -23.40 21.75 15.00
N ASP A 127 -23.32 21.18 16.18
CA ASP A 127 -22.86 21.61 17.46
C ASP A 127 -21.65 22.58 17.40
N LYS A 128 -21.66 23.59 18.27
CA LYS A 128 -20.56 24.58 18.39
C LYS A 128 -19.31 23.99 19.06
N HIS A 129 -19.35 22.74 19.50
CA HIS A 129 -18.22 22.09 20.15
C HIS A 129 -17.38 21.31 19.14
N PHE A 130 -16.12 21.70 19.00
CA PHE A 130 -15.17 21.07 18.07
C PHE A 130 -14.19 20.18 18.82
N ILE A 131 -13.86 19.01 18.24
CA ILE A 131 -12.74 18.17 18.66
C ILE A 131 -11.56 18.47 17.74
N LYS A 132 -10.41 18.69 18.33
CA LYS A 132 -9.14 18.83 17.61
C LYS A 132 -8.56 17.45 17.37
N ILE A 133 -8.57 17.00 16.12
CA ILE A 133 -7.95 15.75 15.73
C ILE A 133 -6.47 16.00 15.44
N PRO A 134 -5.56 15.36 16.17
CA PRO A 134 -4.12 15.51 15.96
C PRO A 134 -3.68 14.63 14.77
N VAL A 135 -3.98 15.04 13.55
CA VAL A 135 -3.68 14.29 12.32
C VAL A 135 -2.20 13.96 12.21
N ASP A 136 -1.35 14.93 12.52
CA ASP A 136 0.10 14.74 12.52
C ASP A 136 0.54 13.62 13.47
N PHE A 137 0.01 13.61 14.68
CA PHE A 137 0.29 12.55 15.66
C PHE A 137 -0.17 11.18 15.14
N MET A 138 -1.38 11.10 14.57
CA MET A 138 -1.92 9.83 14.05
C MET A 138 -1.08 9.27 12.90
N VAL A 139 -0.72 10.11 11.92
CA VAL A 139 0.13 9.70 10.79
C VAL A 139 1.53 9.29 11.29
N THR A 140 2.13 10.07 12.19
CA THR A 140 3.44 9.75 12.74
C THR A 140 3.42 8.42 13.53
N LYS A 141 2.40 8.18 14.34
CA LYS A 141 2.25 6.92 15.07
C LYS A 141 2.00 5.73 14.15
N ALA A 142 1.20 5.89 13.10
CA ALA A 142 1.03 4.84 12.09
C ALA A 142 2.36 4.47 11.42
N ILE A 143 3.18 5.46 11.09
CA ILE A 143 4.52 5.26 10.53
C ILE A 143 5.43 4.53 11.52
N GLU A 144 5.43 4.93 12.80
CA GLU A 144 6.25 4.29 13.84
C GLU A 144 5.85 2.82 14.05
N ILE A 145 4.56 2.51 14.07
CA ILE A 145 4.05 1.13 14.19
C ILE A 145 4.54 0.26 13.03
N ILE A 146 4.41 0.73 11.81
CA ILE A 146 4.85 -0.03 10.62
C ILE A 146 6.37 -0.22 10.63
N GLN A 147 7.13 0.82 11.01
CA GLN A 147 8.59 0.77 11.03
C GLN A 147 9.18 0.08 12.26
N SER A 148 8.37 -0.24 13.27
CA SER A 148 8.82 -1.03 14.43
C SER A 148 9.15 -2.48 14.06
N ILE A 149 8.56 -2.97 12.96
CA ILE A 149 8.82 -4.31 12.43
C ILE A 149 9.91 -4.21 11.37
N PRO A 150 10.97 -5.05 11.42
CA PRO A 150 11.98 -5.09 10.37
C PRO A 150 11.31 -5.34 9.01
N GLY A 151 11.55 -4.43 8.04
CA GLY A 151 10.83 -4.42 6.76
C GLY A 151 10.89 -5.74 6.00
N LEU A 152 12.01 -6.47 6.09
CA LEU A 152 12.19 -7.77 5.46
C LEU A 152 11.26 -8.83 6.09
N LEU A 153 11.13 -8.83 7.43
CA LEU A 153 10.22 -9.75 8.12
C LEU A 153 8.77 -9.44 7.77
N LEU A 154 8.40 -8.16 7.74
CA LEU A 154 7.07 -7.73 7.36
C LEU A 154 6.75 -8.13 5.91
N LEU A 155 7.71 -7.99 5.00
CA LEU A 155 7.56 -8.40 3.60
C LEU A 155 7.29 -9.90 3.48
N ILE A 156 8.07 -10.74 4.15
CA ILE A 156 7.91 -12.20 4.12
C ILE A 156 6.55 -12.60 4.72
N ALA A 157 6.17 -12.02 5.85
CA ALA A 157 4.90 -12.31 6.51
C ALA A 157 3.70 -11.95 5.61
N LEU A 158 3.70 -10.75 5.02
CA LEU A 158 2.65 -10.32 4.10
C LEU A 158 2.62 -11.15 2.81
N ALA A 159 3.78 -11.53 2.29
CA ALA A 159 3.88 -12.39 1.11
C ALA A 159 3.27 -13.77 1.39
N ALA A 160 3.50 -14.34 2.58
CA ALA A 160 2.92 -15.61 2.99
C ALA A 160 1.38 -15.55 3.10
N VAL A 161 0.85 -14.47 3.68
CA VAL A 161 -0.60 -14.27 3.83
C VAL A 161 -1.31 -14.08 2.48
N LEU A 162 -0.68 -13.38 1.54
CA LEU A 162 -1.27 -13.10 0.23
C LEU A 162 -1.30 -14.32 -0.71
N GLY A 163 -0.59 -15.40 -0.36
CA GLY A 163 -0.46 -16.57 -1.22
C GLY A 163 0.17 -16.23 -2.58
N GLY A 164 0.50 -17.16 -3.40
CA GLY A 164 1.16 -17.04 -4.70
C GLY A 164 1.51 -15.63 -5.17
N MET A 165 2.80 -15.29 -5.25
CA MET A 165 3.29 -13.96 -5.61
C MET A 165 3.18 -13.71 -7.11
N ASN A 166 2.64 -12.54 -7.48
CA ASN A 166 2.71 -12.00 -8.82
C ASN A 166 3.33 -10.60 -8.80
N ILE A 167 3.64 -10.06 -9.98
CA ILE A 167 4.29 -8.75 -10.13
C ILE A 167 3.49 -7.65 -9.44
N LEU A 168 2.16 -7.65 -9.55
CA LEU A 168 1.29 -6.65 -8.96
C LEU A 168 1.31 -6.71 -7.42
N LYS A 169 1.19 -7.90 -6.83
CA LYS A 169 1.27 -8.09 -5.38
C LYS A 169 2.63 -7.63 -4.83
N LEU A 170 3.72 -7.99 -5.53
CA LEU A 170 5.07 -7.58 -5.15
C LEU A 170 5.22 -6.04 -5.20
N THR A 171 4.72 -5.40 -6.24
CA THR A 171 4.72 -3.95 -6.40
C THR A 171 3.99 -3.26 -5.25
N LEU A 172 2.79 -3.74 -4.91
CA LEU A 172 1.99 -3.20 -3.80
C LEU A 172 2.69 -3.37 -2.45
N LEU A 173 3.29 -4.54 -2.20
CA LEU A 173 4.03 -4.79 -0.95
C LEU A 173 5.23 -3.86 -0.80
N ILE A 174 6.03 -3.70 -1.84
CA ILE A 174 7.18 -2.80 -1.81
C ILE A 174 6.73 -1.35 -1.60
N SER A 175 5.67 -0.92 -2.29
CA SER A 175 5.07 0.39 -2.11
C SER A 175 4.61 0.62 -0.66
N PHE A 176 3.93 -0.37 -0.09
CA PHE A 176 3.46 -0.34 1.31
C PHE A 176 4.61 -0.23 2.31
N LEU A 177 5.75 -0.81 2.06
CA LEU A 177 6.92 -0.70 2.94
C LEU A 177 7.66 0.64 2.81
N ARG A 178 7.57 1.28 1.65
CA ARG A 178 8.33 2.50 1.35
C ARG A 178 7.61 3.81 1.68
N TRP A 179 6.27 3.86 1.63
CA TRP A 179 5.53 5.09 1.87
C TRP A 179 5.81 5.76 3.22
N PRO A 180 6.11 5.06 4.36
CA PRO A 180 6.35 5.71 5.63
C PRO A 180 7.59 6.61 5.62
N SER A 181 8.68 6.14 5.01
CA SER A 181 9.93 6.92 4.91
C SER A 181 9.75 8.16 4.04
N LEU A 182 9.05 8.01 2.90
CA LEU A 182 8.75 9.12 2.00
C LEU A 182 7.78 10.12 2.63
N THR A 183 6.79 9.65 3.39
CA THR A 183 5.84 10.51 4.12
C THR A 183 6.53 11.43 5.12
N ARG A 184 7.53 10.91 5.86
CA ARG A 184 8.32 11.76 6.77
C ARG A 184 9.05 12.87 6.04
N LEU A 185 9.59 12.58 4.86
CA LEU A 185 10.31 13.54 4.05
C LEU A 185 9.36 14.64 3.55
N VAL A 186 8.24 14.27 2.95
CA VAL A 186 7.22 15.23 2.49
C VAL A 186 6.69 16.08 3.64
N ARG A 187 6.36 15.46 4.79
CA ARG A 187 5.91 16.17 5.99
C ARG A 187 6.95 17.20 6.45
N GLY A 188 8.23 16.84 6.46
CA GLY A 188 9.31 17.76 6.84
C GLY A 188 9.42 18.98 5.94
N GLU A 189 9.16 18.83 4.64
CA GLU A 189 9.14 19.96 3.70
C GLU A 189 7.90 20.86 3.86
N VAL A 190 6.75 20.30 4.18
CA VAL A 190 5.50 21.05 4.35
C VAL A 190 5.47 21.85 5.65
N ILE A 191 6.21 21.44 6.68
CA ILE A 191 6.28 22.16 7.98
C ILE A 191 7.24 23.36 7.94
N LYS A 192 8.19 23.40 7.00
CA LYS A 192 9.10 24.54 6.81
C LYS A 192 8.34 25.79 6.34
#